data_1be52582a1d88b3c705e8f4417c8c73e
#
_entry.id   1be52582a1d88b3c705e8f4417c8c73e
#
_cell.length_a   1.000
_cell.length_b   1.000
_cell.length_c   1.000
_cell.angle_alpha   90.00
_cell.angle_beta   90.00
_cell.angle_gamma   90.00
#
_symmetry.space_group_name_H-M   'P 1'
#
loop_
_entity.id
_entity.type
_entity.pdbx_description
1 polymer ?
#
loop_
_entity_poly.entity_id
_entity_poly.type
_entity_poly.pdbx_seq_one_letter_code
_entity_poly.pdbx_strand_id
1 'polypeptide(L)'
;MEPKRTALVTGGSVGIGAAIAQSLAADGWRVAVNYRADGEAAAAVAETIAAAGGEAAAMQADISKRENVQDLFARVEARFGGIGYLVNNAGVTRDALLAFLTDGQWDEVLDTNLRGTYLCSQAALGNLMRNGGAICNIVSPSGVRGQAGQTNYSASKGGIIAFTKALAREVGRFGVRVNAVCPGVIPTRMSARYIHKEEAKLLADIPLGRFGRPEEVAALVTFLGSAAASYITGQVIAVDGGLL
;
A
#
# COMPACT_ATOMS: atom_id res chain seq x y z
N MET A 1 25.28 -4.63 -16.18
CA MET A 1 23.95 -4.89 -15.59
C MET A 1 23.39 -3.56 -15.11
N GLU A 2 22.22 -3.19 -15.55
CA GLU A 2 21.53 -2.01 -14.96
C GLU A 2 21.37 -2.23 -13.45
N PRO A 3 21.57 -1.16 -12.63
CA PRO A 3 21.38 -1.30 -11.19
C PRO A 3 19.94 -1.72 -10.88
N LYS A 4 19.78 -2.81 -10.13
CA LYS A 4 18.46 -3.30 -9.72
C LYS A 4 17.70 -2.20 -8.97
N ARG A 5 16.51 -1.87 -9.42
CA ARG A 5 15.63 -0.87 -8.77
C ARG A 5 15.12 -1.41 -7.43
N THR A 6 14.91 -0.54 -6.46
CA THR A 6 14.44 -0.92 -5.12
C THR A 6 13.01 -0.44 -4.90
N ALA A 7 12.16 -1.30 -4.37
CA ALA A 7 10.81 -0.98 -3.90
C ALA A 7 10.72 -1.10 -2.36
N LEU A 8 10.00 -0.19 -1.72
CA LEU A 8 9.59 -0.29 -0.33
C LEU A 8 8.09 -0.55 -0.27
N VAL A 9 7.68 -1.65 0.37
CA VAL A 9 6.27 -1.99 0.58
C VAL A 9 5.95 -1.89 2.07
N THR A 10 5.14 -0.91 2.46
CA THR A 10 4.71 -0.79 3.86
C THR A 10 3.60 -1.80 4.16
N GLY A 11 3.65 -2.43 5.35
CA GLY A 11 2.73 -3.51 5.70
C GLY A 11 2.84 -4.71 4.75
N GLY A 12 4.07 -5.03 4.32
CA GLY A 12 4.37 -6.05 3.32
C GLY A 12 4.40 -7.49 3.84
N SER A 13 4.09 -7.74 5.11
CA SER A 13 4.25 -9.07 5.72
C SER A 13 3.09 -10.04 5.43
N VAL A 14 1.89 -9.55 5.11
CA VAL A 14 0.69 -10.40 4.92
C VAL A 14 -0.24 -9.85 3.83
N GLY A 15 -1.12 -10.70 3.31
CA GLY A 15 -2.23 -10.34 2.44
C GLY A 15 -1.79 -9.60 1.17
N ILE A 16 -2.44 -8.46 0.86
CA ILE A 16 -2.14 -7.67 -0.34
C ILE A 16 -0.68 -7.21 -0.37
N GLY A 17 -0.14 -6.76 0.78
CA GLY A 17 1.23 -6.29 0.86
C GLY A 17 2.27 -7.38 0.56
N ALA A 18 2.06 -8.60 1.05
CA ALA A 18 2.93 -9.74 0.76
C ALA A 18 2.89 -10.11 -0.75
N ALA A 19 1.69 -10.17 -1.34
CA ALA A 19 1.53 -10.42 -2.77
C ALA A 19 2.21 -9.34 -3.63
N ILE A 20 2.10 -8.06 -3.23
CA ILE A 20 2.80 -6.96 -3.90
C ILE A 20 4.31 -7.13 -3.81
N ALA A 21 4.84 -7.44 -2.61
CA ALA A 21 6.27 -7.64 -2.42
C ALA A 21 6.82 -8.77 -3.30
N GLN A 22 6.12 -9.90 -3.35
CA GLN A 22 6.47 -11.05 -4.19
C GLN A 22 6.38 -10.72 -5.69
N SER A 23 5.31 -10.05 -6.13
CA SER A 23 5.12 -9.65 -7.52
C SER A 23 6.21 -8.67 -8.00
N LEU A 24 6.58 -7.69 -7.18
CA LEU A 24 7.66 -6.76 -7.47
C LEU A 24 9.01 -7.47 -7.56
N ALA A 25 9.28 -8.42 -6.66
CA ALA A 25 10.51 -9.21 -6.71
C ALA A 25 10.60 -10.07 -7.98
N ALA A 26 9.49 -10.68 -8.41
CA ALA A 26 9.41 -11.43 -9.66
C ALA A 26 9.63 -10.54 -10.90
N ASP A 27 9.27 -9.24 -10.83
CA ASP A 27 9.55 -8.22 -11.85
C ASP A 27 10.97 -7.63 -11.74
N GLY A 28 11.84 -8.22 -10.92
CA GLY A 28 13.27 -7.87 -10.80
C GLY A 28 13.59 -6.74 -9.83
N TRP A 29 12.64 -6.29 -9.01
CA TRP A 29 12.90 -5.31 -7.97
C TRP A 29 13.59 -5.94 -6.75
N ARG A 30 14.48 -5.20 -6.09
CA ARG A 30 14.87 -5.48 -4.69
C ARG A 30 13.76 -4.94 -3.80
N VAL A 31 13.33 -5.69 -2.79
CA VAL A 31 12.15 -5.33 -2.01
C VAL A 31 12.47 -5.17 -0.53
N ALA A 32 12.26 -3.98 0.01
CA ALA A 32 12.18 -3.74 1.43
C ALA A 32 10.74 -4.05 1.90
N VAL A 33 10.58 -5.11 2.70
CA VAL A 33 9.30 -5.56 3.27
C VAL A 33 9.15 -4.94 4.64
N ASN A 34 8.45 -3.82 4.73
CA ASN A 34 8.19 -3.20 6.04
C ASN A 34 7.06 -3.91 6.77
N TYR A 35 7.22 -4.06 8.07
CA TYR A 35 6.22 -4.57 9.01
C TYR A 35 6.28 -3.82 10.35
N ARG A 36 5.20 -3.89 11.14
CA ARG A 36 5.17 -3.28 12.49
C ARG A 36 5.42 -4.30 13.59
N ALA A 37 4.69 -5.41 13.61
CA ALA A 37 4.69 -6.36 14.71
C ALA A 37 5.04 -7.82 14.29
N ASP A 38 4.57 -8.28 13.14
CA ASP A 38 4.68 -9.67 12.70
C ASP A 38 5.98 -9.89 11.92
N GLY A 39 7.08 -10.05 12.66
CA GLY A 39 8.40 -10.23 12.08
C GLY A 39 8.59 -11.59 11.40
N GLU A 40 7.98 -12.65 11.95
CA GLU A 40 8.04 -14.00 11.37
C GLU A 40 7.38 -14.03 9.98
N ALA A 41 6.19 -13.44 9.86
CA ALA A 41 5.52 -13.33 8.57
C ALA A 41 6.32 -12.50 7.56
N ALA A 42 6.96 -11.41 7.99
CA ALA A 42 7.79 -10.59 7.12
C ALA A 42 9.07 -11.34 6.67
N ALA A 43 9.68 -12.10 7.56
CA ALA A 43 10.83 -12.96 7.25
C ALA A 43 10.43 -14.04 6.24
N ALA A 44 9.30 -14.71 6.45
CA ALA A 44 8.79 -15.73 5.51
C ALA A 44 8.54 -15.17 4.10
N VAL A 45 8.05 -13.92 3.98
CA VAL A 45 7.92 -13.25 2.66
C VAL A 45 9.29 -13.03 2.03
N ALA A 46 10.27 -12.54 2.80
CA ALA A 46 11.62 -12.32 2.28
C ALA A 46 12.31 -13.63 1.86
N GLU A 47 12.14 -14.70 2.63
CA GLU A 47 12.63 -16.05 2.32
C GLU A 47 11.99 -16.62 1.05
N THR A 48 10.67 -16.46 0.89
CA THR A 48 9.95 -16.86 -0.33
C THR A 48 10.51 -16.16 -1.55
N ILE A 49 10.76 -14.85 -1.44
CA ILE A 49 11.36 -14.06 -2.51
C ILE A 49 12.79 -14.55 -2.82
N ALA A 50 13.60 -14.82 -1.79
CA ALA A 50 14.96 -15.32 -1.96
C ALA A 50 14.98 -16.71 -2.59
N ALA A 51 14.09 -17.62 -2.19
CA ALA A 51 13.95 -18.96 -2.77
C ALA A 51 13.56 -18.91 -4.27
N ALA A 52 12.85 -17.86 -4.70
CA ALA A 52 12.53 -17.60 -6.10
C ALA A 52 13.66 -16.85 -6.86
N GLY A 53 14.83 -16.65 -6.25
CA GLY A 53 15.97 -15.95 -6.86
C GLY A 53 15.89 -14.42 -6.81
N GLY A 54 14.93 -13.86 -6.09
CA GLY A 54 14.79 -12.44 -5.85
C GLY A 54 15.66 -11.94 -4.67
N GLU A 55 15.58 -10.64 -4.38
CA GLU A 55 16.28 -10.04 -3.26
C GLU A 55 15.28 -9.21 -2.41
N ALA A 56 15.16 -9.56 -1.13
CA ALA A 56 14.29 -8.85 -0.19
C ALA A 56 14.91 -8.77 1.21
N ALA A 57 14.44 -7.81 2.00
CA ALA A 57 14.78 -7.69 3.42
C ALA A 57 13.55 -7.26 4.23
N ALA A 58 13.29 -7.97 5.33
CA ALA A 58 12.28 -7.60 6.30
C ALA A 58 12.78 -6.44 7.18
N MET A 59 12.01 -5.36 7.31
CA MET A 59 12.40 -4.14 8.01
C MET A 59 11.30 -3.67 8.95
N GLN A 60 11.52 -3.79 10.25
CA GLN A 60 10.56 -3.34 11.26
C GLN A 60 10.52 -1.82 11.35
N ALA A 61 9.33 -1.24 11.27
CA ALA A 61 9.08 0.17 11.60
C ALA A 61 7.58 0.41 11.79
N ASP A 62 7.22 1.22 12.77
CA ASP A 62 5.88 1.79 12.90
C ASP A 62 5.82 3.08 12.07
N ILE A 63 5.14 3.03 10.95
CA ILE A 63 5.07 4.16 10.01
C ILE A 63 4.24 5.35 10.53
N SER A 64 3.50 5.19 11.61
CA SER A 64 2.81 6.32 12.27
C SER A 64 3.77 7.26 12.99
N LYS A 65 5.03 6.84 13.21
CA LYS A 65 6.06 7.57 13.94
C LYS A 65 7.15 8.08 13.00
N ARG A 66 7.37 9.40 13.01
CA ARG A 66 8.34 10.06 12.11
C ARG A 66 9.75 9.48 12.25
N GLU A 67 10.21 9.29 13.48
CA GLU A 67 11.55 8.81 13.78
C GLU A 67 11.76 7.40 13.21
N ASN A 68 10.73 6.54 13.33
CA ASN A 68 10.78 5.18 12.82
C ASN A 68 10.77 5.16 11.28
N VAL A 69 10.06 6.09 10.64
CA VAL A 69 10.08 6.24 9.18
C VAL A 69 11.45 6.70 8.71
N GLN A 70 12.05 7.69 9.38
CA GLN A 70 13.40 8.17 9.04
C GLN A 70 14.45 7.05 9.16
N ASP A 71 14.40 6.27 10.25
CA ASP A 71 15.28 5.11 10.43
C ASP A 71 15.04 4.03 9.35
N LEU A 72 13.78 3.71 9.04
CA LEU A 72 13.43 2.78 7.98
C LEU A 72 14.07 3.18 6.64
N PHE A 73 13.91 4.43 6.24
CA PHE A 73 14.47 4.92 4.97
C PHE A 73 16.00 4.94 4.98
N ALA A 74 16.64 5.26 6.10
CA ALA A 74 18.11 5.18 6.25
C ALA A 74 18.60 3.72 6.08
N ARG A 75 17.91 2.73 6.66
CA ARG A 75 18.23 1.31 6.50
C ARG A 75 18.01 0.82 5.06
N VAL A 76 16.95 1.28 4.39
CA VAL A 76 16.71 0.97 2.97
C VAL A 76 17.84 1.56 2.11
N GLU A 77 18.25 2.81 2.37
CA GLU A 77 19.37 3.45 1.67
C GLU A 77 20.67 2.67 1.87
N ALA A 78 21.00 2.34 3.11
CA ALA A 78 22.22 1.59 3.45
C ALA A 78 22.25 0.18 2.81
N ARG A 79 21.11 -0.49 2.75
CA ARG A 79 21.01 -1.88 2.25
C ARG A 79 20.87 -1.96 0.74
N PHE A 80 20.18 -1.01 0.11
CA PHE A 80 19.78 -1.10 -1.29
C PHE A 80 20.11 0.15 -2.14
N GLY A 81 20.69 1.20 -1.55
CA GLY A 81 21.08 2.42 -2.27
C GLY A 81 19.91 3.33 -2.66
N GLY A 82 18.83 3.33 -1.87
CA GLY A 82 17.66 4.16 -2.10
C GLY A 82 16.48 3.45 -2.78
N ILE A 83 15.37 4.15 -2.94
CA ILE A 83 14.15 3.61 -3.52
C ILE A 83 13.79 4.25 -4.84
N GLY A 84 13.29 3.43 -5.80
CA GLY A 84 12.64 3.88 -7.04
C GLY A 84 11.12 3.73 -6.99
N TYR A 85 10.59 2.95 -6.03
CA TYR A 85 9.15 2.74 -5.90
C TYR A 85 8.73 2.62 -4.44
N LEU A 86 7.80 3.47 -4.00
CA LEU A 86 7.16 3.37 -2.69
C LEU A 86 5.73 2.83 -2.86
N VAL A 87 5.40 1.76 -2.12
CA VAL A 87 4.02 1.27 -2.01
C VAL A 87 3.51 1.49 -0.60
N ASN A 88 2.64 2.45 -0.41
CA ASN A 88 1.94 2.73 0.83
C ASN A 88 0.73 1.79 0.96
N ASN A 89 0.95 0.62 1.54
CA ASN A 89 -0.07 -0.41 1.72
C ASN A 89 -0.48 -0.57 3.19
N ALA A 90 0.38 -0.27 4.15
CA ALA A 90 0.05 -0.43 5.56
C ALA A 90 -1.23 0.32 5.95
N GLY A 91 -2.07 -0.34 6.75
CA GLY A 91 -3.31 0.25 7.23
C GLY A 91 -3.95 -0.61 8.30
N VAL A 92 -4.81 0.02 9.08
CA VAL A 92 -5.64 -0.62 10.12
C VAL A 92 -7.08 -0.15 9.99
N THR A 93 -8.01 -0.96 10.54
CA THR A 93 -9.42 -0.59 10.72
C THR A 93 -9.80 -0.64 12.20
N ARG A 94 -10.69 0.25 12.61
CA ARG A 94 -11.36 0.23 13.91
C ARG A 94 -12.82 0.58 13.67
N ASP A 95 -13.60 -0.45 13.31
CA ASP A 95 -14.97 -0.30 12.86
C ASP A 95 -15.92 -0.11 14.04
N ALA A 96 -16.63 1.02 14.05
CA ALA A 96 -17.70 1.35 14.99
C ALA A 96 -18.64 2.40 14.37
N LEU A 97 -19.92 2.42 14.76
CA LEU A 97 -20.77 3.56 14.46
C LEU A 97 -20.19 4.82 15.12
N LEU A 98 -20.30 5.96 14.47
CA LEU A 98 -19.68 7.23 14.94
C LEU A 98 -20.03 7.56 16.41
N ALA A 99 -21.28 7.27 16.83
CA ALA A 99 -21.71 7.49 18.20
C ALA A 99 -20.95 6.68 19.26
N PHE A 100 -20.25 5.61 18.85
CA PHE A 100 -19.51 4.70 19.75
C PHE A 100 -18.02 4.64 19.42
N LEU A 101 -17.57 5.41 18.43
CA LEU A 101 -16.18 5.48 18.04
C LEU A 101 -15.42 6.33 19.08
N THR A 102 -14.35 5.79 19.66
CA THR A 102 -13.50 6.53 20.58
C THR A 102 -12.44 7.35 19.85
N ASP A 103 -11.96 8.44 20.48
CA ASP A 103 -10.87 9.27 19.93
C ASP A 103 -9.63 8.43 19.64
N GLY A 104 -9.24 7.51 20.54
CA GLY A 104 -8.10 6.62 20.31
C GLY A 104 -8.25 5.70 19.08
N GLN A 105 -9.48 5.22 18.79
CA GLN A 105 -9.76 4.43 17.58
C GLN A 105 -9.71 5.31 16.33
N TRP A 106 -10.17 6.53 16.42
CA TRP A 106 -10.07 7.52 15.35
C TRP A 106 -8.60 7.84 15.05
N ASP A 107 -7.85 8.24 16.07
CA ASP A 107 -6.44 8.64 15.95
C ASP A 107 -5.57 7.49 15.42
N GLU A 108 -5.73 6.26 15.93
CA GLU A 108 -4.96 5.11 15.46
C GLU A 108 -5.13 4.89 13.95
N VAL A 109 -6.36 5.01 13.44
CA VAL A 109 -6.64 4.82 12.02
C VAL A 109 -6.07 5.96 11.19
N LEU A 110 -6.25 7.22 11.60
CA LEU A 110 -5.72 8.38 10.88
C LEU A 110 -4.19 8.40 10.91
N ASP A 111 -3.57 8.14 12.05
CA ASP A 111 -2.13 8.13 12.22
C ASP A 111 -1.46 7.02 11.41
N THR A 112 -2.01 5.81 11.42
CA THR A 112 -1.42 4.72 10.65
C THR A 112 -1.67 4.90 9.15
N ASN A 113 -2.92 5.11 8.74
CA ASN A 113 -3.30 5.07 7.33
C ASN A 113 -2.90 6.35 6.58
N LEU A 114 -3.32 7.52 7.08
CA LEU A 114 -3.15 8.79 6.38
C LEU A 114 -1.81 9.44 6.71
N ARG A 115 -1.53 9.63 8.01
CA ARG A 115 -0.27 10.23 8.44
C ARG A 115 0.93 9.37 8.06
N GLY A 116 0.84 8.03 8.23
CA GLY A 116 1.90 7.12 7.81
C GLY A 116 2.18 7.19 6.30
N THR A 117 1.14 7.25 5.47
CA THR A 117 1.27 7.48 4.02
C THR A 117 1.99 8.80 3.72
N TYR A 118 1.61 9.88 4.41
CA TYR A 118 2.30 11.17 4.30
C TYR A 118 3.77 11.09 4.69
N LEU A 119 4.08 10.52 5.86
CA LEU A 119 5.45 10.43 6.37
C LEU A 119 6.36 9.62 5.44
N CYS A 120 5.90 8.44 4.97
CA CYS A 120 6.66 7.62 4.04
C CYS A 120 6.84 8.31 2.69
N SER A 121 5.78 8.95 2.17
CA SER A 121 5.89 9.69 0.90
C SER A 121 6.88 10.84 1.02
N GLN A 122 6.82 11.64 2.10
CA GLN A 122 7.76 12.74 2.34
C GLN A 122 9.22 12.26 2.42
N ALA A 123 9.48 11.15 3.13
CA ALA A 123 10.81 10.57 3.24
C ALA A 123 11.34 10.05 1.89
N ALA A 124 10.45 9.55 1.02
CA ALA A 124 10.80 9.06 -0.31
C ALA A 124 11.19 10.16 -1.30
N LEU A 125 10.59 11.35 -1.17
CA LEU A 125 10.68 12.39 -2.20
C LEU A 125 12.11 12.80 -2.53
N GLY A 126 12.99 12.91 -1.55
CA GLY A 126 14.38 13.31 -1.78
C GLY A 126 15.10 12.40 -2.78
N ASN A 127 14.88 11.10 -2.70
CA ASN A 127 15.43 10.11 -3.63
C ASN A 127 14.69 10.08 -4.96
N LEU A 128 13.36 10.02 -4.92
CA LEU A 128 12.52 9.94 -6.12
C LEU A 128 12.64 11.17 -7.02
N MET A 129 12.75 12.37 -6.46
CA MET A 129 12.89 13.60 -7.26
C MET A 129 14.25 13.71 -7.94
N ARG A 130 15.31 13.10 -7.40
CA ARG A 130 16.64 13.06 -8.03
C ARG A 130 16.73 12.02 -9.14
N ASN A 131 16.06 10.88 -8.97
CA ASN A 131 16.27 9.70 -9.81
C ASN A 131 15.05 9.32 -10.66
N GLY A 132 13.94 10.03 -10.51
CA GLY A 132 12.65 9.57 -11.00
C GLY A 132 12.09 8.42 -10.17
N GLY A 133 10.88 7.98 -10.45
CA GLY A 133 10.27 6.84 -9.79
C GLY A 133 8.76 6.95 -9.60
N ALA A 134 8.22 6.17 -8.67
CA ALA A 134 6.78 6.16 -8.46
C ALA A 134 6.38 5.99 -6.99
N ILE A 135 5.16 6.41 -6.68
CA ILE A 135 4.45 6.12 -5.43
C ILE A 135 3.11 5.48 -5.79
N CYS A 136 2.76 4.37 -5.15
CA CYS A 136 1.45 3.76 -5.22
C CYS A 136 0.82 3.70 -3.82
N ASN A 137 -0.37 4.26 -3.69
CA ASN A 137 -1.12 4.28 -2.46
C ASN A 137 -2.26 3.26 -2.52
N ILE A 138 -2.36 2.35 -1.55
CA ILE A 138 -3.47 1.39 -1.47
C ILE A 138 -4.63 2.06 -0.71
N VAL A 139 -5.72 2.28 -1.43
CA VAL A 139 -6.93 2.90 -0.89
C VAL A 139 -8.06 1.88 -0.73
N SER A 140 -9.33 2.27 -0.75
CA SER A 140 -10.47 1.38 -0.54
C SER A 140 -11.74 1.99 -1.14
N PRO A 141 -12.73 1.18 -1.55
CA PRO A 141 -14.06 1.64 -1.88
C PRO A 141 -14.70 2.48 -0.76
N SER A 142 -14.39 2.19 0.50
CA SER A 142 -14.83 3.00 1.65
C SER A 142 -14.33 4.45 1.59
N GLY A 143 -13.17 4.70 0.98
CA GLY A 143 -12.65 6.06 0.76
C GLY A 143 -13.28 6.78 -0.43
N VAL A 144 -13.90 6.06 -1.35
CA VAL A 144 -14.58 6.60 -2.54
C VAL A 144 -16.04 6.94 -2.23
N ARG A 145 -16.80 5.96 -1.72
CA ARG A 145 -18.27 6.08 -1.52
C ARG A 145 -18.69 6.21 -0.05
N GLY A 146 -17.73 6.07 0.88
CA GLY A 146 -18.06 5.95 2.31
C GLY A 146 -18.58 4.57 2.67
N GLN A 147 -18.45 4.20 3.95
CA GLN A 147 -18.99 2.95 4.51
C GLN A 147 -19.52 3.20 5.93
N ALA A 148 -20.76 2.83 6.18
CA ALA A 148 -21.33 2.90 7.53
C ALA A 148 -20.50 2.06 8.52
N GLY A 149 -20.24 2.59 9.70
CA GLY A 149 -19.37 1.98 10.71
C GLY A 149 -17.86 2.13 10.45
N GLN A 150 -17.46 2.84 9.39
CA GLN A 150 -16.07 3.06 9.02
C GLN A 150 -15.75 4.54 8.76
N THR A 151 -16.30 5.46 9.54
CA THR A 151 -16.11 6.89 9.31
C THR A 151 -14.63 7.31 9.38
N ASN A 152 -13.86 6.80 10.35
CA ASN A 152 -12.41 7.00 10.47
C ASN A 152 -11.64 6.40 9.29
N TYR A 153 -11.94 5.15 8.92
CA TYR A 153 -11.29 4.46 7.81
C TYR A 153 -11.62 5.12 6.46
N SER A 154 -12.89 5.45 6.23
CA SER A 154 -13.34 6.18 5.04
C SER A 154 -12.66 7.55 4.93
N ALA A 155 -12.58 8.30 6.04
CA ALA A 155 -11.86 9.58 6.08
C ALA A 155 -10.38 9.41 5.74
N SER A 156 -9.70 8.38 6.31
CA SER A 156 -8.30 8.12 6.03
C SER A 156 -8.06 7.78 4.56
N LYS A 157 -8.86 6.89 3.98
CA LYS A 157 -8.71 6.44 2.58
C LYS A 157 -9.15 7.51 1.58
N GLY A 158 -10.19 8.30 1.89
CA GLY A 158 -10.58 9.48 1.13
C GLY A 158 -9.49 10.57 1.14
N GLY A 159 -8.89 10.81 2.31
CA GLY A 159 -7.74 11.70 2.44
C GLY A 159 -6.54 11.26 1.59
N ILE A 160 -6.24 9.95 1.53
CA ILE A 160 -5.17 9.41 0.67
C ILE A 160 -5.50 9.60 -0.82
N ILE A 161 -6.76 9.47 -1.23
CA ILE A 161 -7.18 9.75 -2.62
C ILE A 161 -6.89 11.20 -3.00
N ALA A 162 -7.28 12.16 -2.15
CA ALA A 162 -6.99 13.57 -2.37
C ALA A 162 -5.49 13.87 -2.36
N PHE A 163 -4.76 13.31 -1.38
CA PHE A 163 -3.31 13.39 -1.25
C PHE A 163 -2.59 12.89 -2.52
N THR A 164 -3.01 11.74 -3.07
CA THR A 164 -2.46 11.17 -4.31
C THR A 164 -2.55 12.15 -5.46
N LYS A 165 -3.72 12.74 -5.66
CA LYS A 165 -3.97 13.70 -6.75
C LYS A 165 -3.16 14.99 -6.60
N ALA A 166 -3.05 15.51 -5.38
CA ALA A 166 -2.27 16.71 -5.08
C ALA A 166 -0.78 16.46 -5.28
N LEU A 167 -0.24 15.39 -4.68
CA LEU A 167 1.18 15.07 -4.76
C LEU A 167 1.61 14.79 -6.21
N ALA A 168 0.78 14.11 -7.01
CA ALA A 168 1.09 13.87 -8.42
C ALA A 168 1.34 15.17 -9.20
N ARG A 169 0.61 16.26 -8.89
CA ARG A 169 0.78 17.57 -9.51
C ARG A 169 2.05 18.28 -9.04
N GLU A 170 2.41 18.11 -7.77
CA GLU A 170 3.61 18.73 -7.20
C GLU A 170 4.90 18.14 -7.76
N VAL A 171 4.94 16.78 -7.90
CA VAL A 171 6.19 16.07 -8.22
C VAL A 171 6.34 15.64 -9.67
N GLY A 172 5.30 15.78 -10.49
CA GLY A 172 5.31 15.35 -11.89
C GLY A 172 6.45 15.95 -12.71
N ARG A 173 6.80 17.22 -12.48
CA ARG A 173 7.92 17.91 -13.15
C ARG A 173 9.29 17.30 -12.86
N PHE A 174 9.40 16.45 -11.81
CA PHE A 174 10.61 15.72 -11.46
C PHE A 174 10.60 14.28 -11.98
N GLY A 175 9.64 13.92 -12.85
CA GLY A 175 9.52 12.55 -13.36
C GLY A 175 8.99 11.54 -12.32
N VAL A 176 8.38 12.02 -11.22
CA VAL A 176 7.79 11.15 -10.19
C VAL A 176 6.31 10.98 -10.47
N ARG A 177 5.83 9.74 -10.52
CA ARG A 177 4.42 9.40 -10.71
C ARG A 177 3.80 8.98 -9.40
N VAL A 178 2.56 9.42 -9.13
CA VAL A 178 1.84 9.07 -7.89
C VAL A 178 0.44 8.61 -8.27
N ASN A 179 0.09 7.36 -7.96
CA ASN A 179 -1.22 6.79 -8.24
C ASN A 179 -1.77 6.07 -7.01
N ALA A 180 -3.06 5.79 -7.03
CA ALA A 180 -3.71 4.97 -6.04
C ALA A 180 -4.35 3.73 -6.68
N VAL A 181 -4.28 2.60 -6.00
CA VAL A 181 -5.02 1.38 -6.34
C VAL A 181 -6.11 1.18 -5.28
N CYS A 182 -7.32 0.92 -5.75
CA CYS A 182 -8.50 0.71 -4.92
C CYS A 182 -8.93 -0.77 -5.00
N PRO A 183 -8.43 -1.66 -4.12
CA PRO A 183 -8.89 -3.04 -4.08
C PRO A 183 -10.35 -3.12 -3.65
N GLY A 184 -11.12 -3.99 -4.30
CA GLY A 184 -12.46 -4.36 -3.85
C GLY A 184 -12.43 -5.28 -2.63
N VAL A 185 -13.29 -6.28 -2.62
CA VAL A 185 -13.32 -7.29 -1.54
C VAL A 185 -12.27 -8.35 -1.84
N ILE A 186 -11.18 -8.30 -1.07
CA ILE A 186 -10.05 -9.26 -1.16
C ILE A 186 -9.99 -10.03 0.16
N PRO A 187 -10.10 -11.38 0.15
CA PRO A 187 -9.96 -12.19 1.35
C PRO A 187 -8.55 -12.08 1.94
N THR A 188 -8.46 -11.44 3.09
CA THR A 188 -7.23 -11.28 3.88
C THR A 188 -7.57 -11.39 5.36
N ARG A 189 -6.55 -11.49 6.22
CA ARG A 189 -6.76 -11.47 7.69
C ARG A 189 -7.59 -10.25 8.15
N MET A 190 -7.42 -9.10 7.50
CA MET A 190 -8.14 -7.88 7.84
C MET A 190 -9.64 -7.95 7.47
N SER A 191 -9.97 -8.53 6.32
CA SER A 191 -11.34 -8.59 5.77
C SER A 191 -12.12 -9.83 6.18
N ALA A 192 -11.46 -10.87 6.75
CA ALA A 192 -12.05 -12.18 7.01
C ALA A 192 -13.34 -12.10 7.82
N ARG A 193 -13.35 -11.31 8.91
CA ARG A 193 -14.54 -11.17 9.77
C ARG A 193 -15.72 -10.50 9.05
N TYR A 194 -15.43 -9.48 8.24
CA TYR A 194 -16.44 -8.77 7.46
C TYR A 194 -17.01 -9.67 6.35
N ILE A 195 -16.14 -10.36 5.62
CA ILE A 195 -16.54 -11.30 4.57
C ILE A 195 -17.44 -12.40 5.15
N HIS A 196 -17.01 -13.04 6.24
CA HIS A 196 -17.80 -14.12 6.86
C HIS A 196 -19.22 -13.66 7.27
N LYS A 197 -19.36 -12.40 7.70
CA LYS A 197 -20.65 -11.85 8.13
C LYS A 197 -21.60 -11.51 6.96
N GLU A 198 -21.07 -11.05 5.84
CA GLU A 198 -21.86 -10.42 4.76
C GLU A 198 -21.61 -11.11 3.39
N GLU A 199 -21.08 -12.33 3.36
CA GLU A 199 -20.57 -13.01 2.15
C GLU A 199 -21.55 -12.98 0.98
N ALA A 200 -22.76 -13.48 1.18
CA ALA A 200 -23.77 -13.57 0.10
C ALA A 200 -24.13 -12.19 -0.48
N LYS A 201 -24.24 -11.18 0.40
CA LYS A 201 -24.53 -9.81 -0.03
C LYS A 201 -23.37 -9.21 -0.80
N LEU A 202 -22.14 -9.39 -0.30
CA LEU A 202 -20.94 -8.90 -0.97
C LEU A 202 -20.75 -9.52 -2.35
N LEU A 203 -20.99 -10.82 -2.49
CA LEU A 203 -20.93 -11.51 -3.79
C LEU A 203 -22.01 -11.01 -4.75
N ALA A 204 -23.22 -10.72 -4.26
CA ALA A 204 -24.29 -10.17 -5.08
C ALA A 204 -23.98 -8.74 -5.60
N ASP A 205 -23.22 -7.96 -4.83
CA ASP A 205 -22.83 -6.59 -5.19
C ASP A 205 -21.65 -6.55 -6.17
N ILE A 206 -20.94 -7.67 -6.39
CA ILE A 206 -19.78 -7.73 -7.27
C ILE A 206 -20.16 -8.29 -8.65
N PRO A 207 -20.14 -7.50 -9.73
CA PRO A 207 -20.52 -7.96 -11.08
C PRO A 207 -19.78 -9.21 -11.56
N LEU A 208 -18.48 -9.38 -11.21
CA LEU A 208 -17.74 -10.60 -11.55
C LEU A 208 -18.11 -11.83 -10.69
N GLY A 209 -19.03 -11.69 -9.71
CA GLY A 209 -19.59 -12.78 -8.89
C GLY A 209 -18.59 -13.51 -8.00
N ARG A 210 -17.42 -12.92 -7.74
CA ARG A 210 -16.38 -13.52 -6.89
C ARG A 210 -15.57 -12.45 -6.17
N PHE A 211 -14.94 -12.85 -5.08
CA PHE A 211 -13.92 -12.03 -4.45
C PHE A 211 -12.64 -11.97 -5.30
N GLY A 212 -11.92 -10.86 -5.18
CA GLY A 212 -10.62 -10.72 -5.80
C GLY A 212 -9.53 -11.47 -5.02
N ARG A 213 -8.39 -11.69 -5.68
CA ARG A 213 -7.19 -12.26 -5.06
C ARG A 213 -6.13 -11.19 -4.83
N PRO A 214 -5.28 -11.31 -3.80
CA PRO A 214 -4.17 -10.39 -3.57
C PRO A 214 -3.27 -10.20 -4.79
N GLU A 215 -3.04 -11.25 -5.58
CA GLU A 215 -2.21 -11.23 -6.77
C GLU A 215 -2.80 -10.35 -7.89
N GLU A 216 -4.13 -10.24 -7.98
CA GLU A 216 -4.80 -9.38 -8.96
C GLU A 216 -4.57 -7.89 -8.65
N VAL A 217 -4.50 -7.55 -7.37
CA VAL A 217 -4.10 -6.20 -6.92
C VAL A 217 -2.60 -5.98 -7.18
N ALA A 218 -1.77 -6.95 -6.82
CA ALA A 218 -0.33 -6.88 -6.98
C ALA A 218 0.08 -6.67 -8.44
N ALA A 219 -0.59 -7.30 -9.39
CA ALA A 219 -0.34 -7.14 -10.82
C ALA A 219 -0.46 -5.68 -11.27
N LEU A 220 -1.54 -4.97 -10.87
CA LEU A 220 -1.71 -3.56 -11.19
C LEU A 220 -0.65 -2.68 -10.47
N VAL A 221 -0.34 -2.98 -9.21
CA VAL A 221 0.67 -2.23 -8.46
C VAL A 221 2.04 -2.37 -9.13
N THR A 222 2.42 -3.57 -9.55
CA THR A 222 3.68 -3.83 -10.27
C THR A 222 3.70 -3.09 -11.62
N PHE A 223 2.61 -3.15 -12.41
CA PHE A 223 2.48 -2.38 -13.64
C PHE A 223 2.68 -0.88 -13.41
N LEU A 224 2.05 -0.30 -12.37
CA LEU A 224 2.19 1.12 -12.06
C LEU A 224 3.63 1.51 -11.64
N GLY A 225 4.44 0.59 -11.17
CA GLY A 225 5.88 0.78 -10.91
C GLY A 225 6.75 0.75 -12.17
N SER A 226 6.26 0.17 -13.27
CA SER A 226 7.01 -0.07 -14.49
C SER A 226 7.07 1.15 -15.43
N ALA A 227 7.95 1.08 -16.43
CA ALA A 227 8.05 2.07 -17.51
C ALA A 227 6.79 2.09 -18.41
N ALA A 228 6.06 0.98 -18.49
CA ALA A 228 4.82 0.90 -19.27
C ALA A 228 3.72 1.85 -18.71
N ALA A 229 3.81 2.25 -17.44
CA ALA A 229 2.91 3.22 -16.82
C ALA A 229 3.45 4.67 -16.84
N SER A 230 4.43 4.98 -17.70
CA SER A 230 5.15 6.28 -17.72
C SER A 230 4.26 7.51 -17.88
N TYR A 231 3.08 7.37 -18.48
CA TYR A 231 2.13 8.48 -18.67
C TYR A 231 0.90 8.40 -17.74
N ILE A 232 0.97 7.58 -16.67
CA ILE A 232 -0.11 7.41 -15.71
C ILE A 232 0.31 8.02 -14.37
N THR A 233 -0.34 9.13 -13.99
CA THR A 233 -0.14 9.79 -12.69
C THR A 233 -1.43 10.49 -12.22
N GLY A 234 -1.62 10.61 -10.91
CA GLY A 234 -2.79 11.22 -10.30
C GLY A 234 -4.06 10.37 -10.36
N GLN A 235 -3.96 9.10 -10.78
CA GLN A 235 -5.11 8.23 -10.99
C GLN A 235 -5.47 7.43 -9.74
N VAL A 236 -6.75 7.09 -9.63
CA VAL A 236 -7.29 6.13 -8.67
C VAL A 236 -7.91 5.00 -9.48
N ILE A 237 -7.29 3.83 -9.47
CA ILE A 237 -7.69 2.71 -10.33
C ILE A 237 -8.24 1.58 -9.45
N ALA A 238 -9.48 1.19 -9.70
CA ALA A 238 -10.14 0.10 -8.99
C ALA A 238 -9.69 -1.28 -9.52
N VAL A 239 -9.54 -2.24 -8.61
CA VAL A 239 -9.37 -3.67 -8.85
C VAL A 239 -10.40 -4.37 -7.98
N ASP A 240 -11.66 -4.33 -8.39
CA ASP A 240 -12.79 -4.57 -7.51
C ASP A 240 -13.91 -5.45 -8.12
N GLY A 241 -13.71 -5.96 -9.31
CA GLY A 241 -14.70 -6.77 -10.00
C GLY A 241 -15.98 -6.02 -10.41
N GLY A 242 -15.92 -4.68 -10.47
CA GLY A 242 -17.05 -3.81 -10.84
C GLY A 242 -17.88 -3.34 -9.64
N LEU A 243 -17.37 -3.44 -8.40
CA LEU A 243 -18.07 -3.08 -7.16
C LEU A 243 -18.32 -1.55 -7.03
N LEU A 244 -17.51 -0.67 -7.61
CA LEU A 244 -17.65 0.80 -7.61
C LEU A 244 -18.41 1.30 -8.81
#